data_fdd00f2ddd536b605ea701b5be679f57
#
_entry.id   fdd00f2ddd536b605ea701b5be679f57
#
_cell.length_a   1.000
_cell.length_b   1.000
_cell.length_c   1.000
_cell.angle_alpha   90.00
_cell.angle_beta   90.00
_cell.angle_gamma   90.00
#
_symmetry.space_group_name_H-M   'P 1'
#
loop_
_entity.id
_entity.type
_entity.pdbx_description
1 polymer ?
#
loop_
_entity_poly.entity_id
_entity_poly.type
_entity_poly.pdbx_seq_one_letter_code
_entity_poly.pdbx_strand_id
1 'polypeptide(L)'
;MMPLEFSRNTVQWERREDLEGDALADWVQDHTFYVCPHCEGRVEDWEKIGMMEKGEWRPTNPNASRARRGYHLNSLYSPFVTWGQMARKFIVAQNDLFRQVALHNFRNGWEALPFTQYEIKVGDDSVRGLRGVCRRGELPRHYYYLVVSYDPGQNQTHWVAQAIGRGGETWVVDWGTLLGISTTDATPGIGAHFESLEWGGVRPDFGLIDSGDWAQKVYDECYKYYGKLWPTKGSGANFGSWNVSEVKSHPGLELYLYVDRTAKMELYAGRIQKGAAPALHLPEDADQDLLAGLSGQQLEKPRGGGLAQWR
;
A
#
# COMPACT_ATOMS: atom_id res chain seq x y z
N MET A 1 27.04 -32.15 3.83
CA MET A 1 26.68 -31.14 2.86
C MET A 1 25.33 -30.54 3.27
N MET A 2 25.21 -29.22 3.34
CA MET A 2 24.04 -28.54 3.85
C MET A 2 23.51 -27.56 2.80
N PRO A 3 22.19 -27.29 2.77
CA PRO A 3 21.65 -26.23 1.88
C PRO A 3 22.15 -24.87 2.33
N LEU A 4 22.38 -23.97 1.37
CA LEU A 4 22.57 -22.56 1.66
C LEU A 4 21.21 -21.93 1.94
N GLU A 5 21.05 -21.37 3.13
CA GLU A 5 19.82 -20.72 3.58
C GLU A 5 20.11 -19.28 3.97
N PHE A 6 19.20 -18.36 3.66
CA PHE A 6 19.29 -16.98 4.07
C PHE A 6 18.66 -16.79 5.44
N SER A 7 19.48 -16.53 6.43
CA SER A 7 19.03 -16.21 7.78
C SER A 7 20.01 -15.24 8.45
N ARG A 8 19.62 -14.66 9.59
CA ARG A 8 20.51 -13.80 10.37
C ARG A 8 21.72 -14.54 10.95
N ASN A 9 21.66 -15.87 11.02
CA ASN A 9 22.76 -16.68 11.54
C ASN A 9 23.72 -17.13 10.44
N THR A 10 23.29 -17.13 9.18
CA THR A 10 24.08 -17.64 8.05
C THR A 10 24.64 -16.55 7.16
N VAL A 11 23.82 -15.54 6.81
CA VAL A 11 24.27 -14.38 6.04
C VAL A 11 24.52 -13.24 7.02
N GLN A 12 25.79 -12.93 7.25
CA GLN A 12 26.22 -11.94 8.21
C GLN A 12 27.09 -10.89 7.55
N TRP A 13 27.23 -9.75 8.19
CA TRP A 13 28.08 -8.64 7.77
C TRP A 13 28.72 -7.97 8.97
N GLU A 14 29.79 -7.22 8.72
CA GLU A 14 30.46 -6.43 9.75
C GLU A 14 29.52 -5.31 10.23
N ARG A 15 29.30 -5.23 11.53
CA ARG A 15 28.38 -4.26 12.13
C ARG A 15 28.95 -2.85 12.05
N ARG A 16 28.10 -1.91 11.69
CA ARG A 16 28.34 -0.46 11.73
C ARG A 16 27.09 0.18 12.34
N GLU A 17 27.25 0.70 13.55
CA GLU A 17 26.13 1.33 14.31
C GLU A 17 25.92 2.80 13.93
N ASP A 18 26.88 3.38 13.23
CA ASP A 18 26.88 4.76 12.75
C ASP A 18 26.24 4.94 11.36
N LEU A 19 25.81 3.87 10.70
CA LEU A 19 25.23 3.90 9.36
C LEU A 19 23.75 3.49 9.38
N GLU A 20 22.95 4.23 8.59
CA GLU A 20 21.52 3.98 8.42
C GLU A 20 21.11 4.07 6.94
N GLY A 21 19.91 3.59 6.61
CA GLY A 21 19.32 3.72 5.28
C GLY A 21 20.18 3.12 4.16
N ASP A 22 20.36 3.90 3.09
CA ASP A 22 21.13 3.45 1.90
C ASP A 22 22.60 3.27 2.19
N ALA A 23 23.19 4.09 3.06
CA ALA A 23 24.60 3.99 3.44
C ALA A 23 24.89 2.66 4.19
N LEU A 24 23.97 2.24 5.04
CA LEU A 24 24.05 0.92 5.67
C LEU A 24 23.89 -0.20 4.63
N ALA A 25 22.96 -0.06 3.69
CA ALA A 25 22.73 -1.06 2.65
C ALA A 25 23.95 -1.25 1.75
N ASP A 26 24.63 -0.17 1.39
CA ASP A 26 25.86 -0.22 0.58
C ASP A 26 27.02 -0.83 1.38
N TRP A 27 27.18 -0.46 2.66
CA TRP A 27 28.17 -1.10 3.53
C TRP A 27 27.94 -2.60 3.64
N VAL A 28 26.72 -3.02 3.86
CA VAL A 28 26.33 -4.44 3.96
C VAL A 28 26.67 -5.19 2.68
N GLN A 29 26.47 -4.59 1.51
CA GLN A 29 26.83 -5.23 0.24
C GLN A 29 28.30 -5.60 0.16
N ASP A 30 29.20 -4.75 0.64
CA ASP A 30 30.63 -4.93 0.49
C ASP A 30 31.27 -5.76 1.61
N HIS A 31 30.56 -5.93 2.75
CA HIS A 31 31.10 -6.56 3.95
C HIS A 31 30.30 -7.81 4.39
N THR A 32 29.55 -8.41 3.48
CA THR A 32 28.78 -9.63 3.75
C THR A 32 29.60 -10.87 3.51
N PHE A 33 29.43 -11.83 4.43
CA PHE A 33 30.00 -13.16 4.35
C PHE A 33 28.97 -14.22 4.78
N TYR A 34 29.22 -15.48 4.46
CA TYR A 34 28.37 -16.60 4.88
C TYR A 34 29.01 -17.32 6.06
N VAL A 35 28.22 -17.62 7.08
CA VAL A 35 28.64 -18.45 8.23
C VAL A 35 28.02 -19.83 8.10
N CYS A 36 28.86 -20.84 8.10
CA CYS A 36 28.40 -22.21 8.04
C CYS A 36 27.67 -22.60 9.35
N PRO A 37 26.37 -22.97 9.30
CA PRO A 37 25.63 -23.29 10.52
C PRO A 37 26.09 -24.59 11.23
N HIS A 38 27.00 -25.32 10.63
CA HIS A 38 27.52 -26.57 11.21
C HIS A 38 28.86 -26.39 11.93
N CYS A 39 29.79 -25.64 11.34
CA CYS A 39 31.14 -25.48 11.91
C CYS A 39 31.44 -23.99 12.27
N GLU A 40 30.49 -23.11 12.08
CA GLU A 40 30.62 -21.67 12.33
C GLU A 40 31.74 -20.95 11.53
N GLY A 41 32.33 -21.66 10.58
CA GLY A 41 33.36 -21.12 9.71
C GLY A 41 32.82 -20.04 8.81
N ARG A 42 33.58 -18.94 8.70
CA ARG A 42 33.31 -17.86 7.76
C ARG A 42 33.71 -18.29 6.35
N VAL A 43 32.85 -18.04 5.39
CA VAL A 43 33.04 -18.31 3.96
C VAL A 43 32.84 -17.02 3.20
N GLU A 44 33.74 -16.68 2.32
CA GLU A 44 33.69 -15.49 1.50
C GLU A 44 32.98 -15.75 0.16
N ASP A 45 32.37 -14.71 -0.44
CA ASP A 45 31.57 -14.87 -1.67
C ASP A 45 32.38 -15.44 -2.83
N TRP A 46 33.67 -15.16 -2.92
CA TRP A 46 34.55 -15.70 -3.95
C TRP A 46 34.77 -17.22 -3.85
N GLU A 47 34.57 -17.82 -2.68
CA GLU A 47 34.66 -19.27 -2.47
C GLU A 47 33.40 -20.02 -2.95
N LYS A 48 32.32 -19.29 -3.18
CA LYS A 48 30.99 -19.81 -3.54
C LYS A 48 31.05 -20.73 -4.75
N ILE A 49 31.73 -20.33 -5.82
CA ILE A 49 31.79 -21.10 -7.08
C ILE A 49 32.41 -22.47 -6.81
N GLY A 50 33.59 -22.53 -6.14
CA GLY A 50 34.24 -23.78 -5.81
C GLY A 50 33.46 -24.69 -4.85
N MET A 51 32.63 -24.11 -4.00
CA MET A 51 31.69 -24.88 -3.16
C MET A 51 30.54 -25.46 -4.01
N MET A 52 30.01 -24.71 -4.93
CA MET A 52 28.88 -25.13 -5.79
C MET A 52 29.28 -26.27 -6.73
N GLU A 53 30.49 -26.25 -7.25
CA GLU A 53 31.01 -27.33 -8.12
C GLU A 53 31.00 -28.70 -7.41
N LYS A 54 31.08 -28.70 -6.08
CA LYS A 54 31.00 -29.92 -5.25
C LYS A 54 29.58 -30.20 -4.75
N GLY A 55 28.61 -29.40 -5.17
CA GLY A 55 27.20 -29.51 -4.78
C GLY A 55 26.53 -30.73 -5.40
N GLU A 56 25.59 -31.32 -4.69
CA GLU A 56 24.74 -32.38 -5.19
C GLU A 56 23.29 -32.19 -4.82
N TRP A 57 22.41 -32.61 -5.70
CA TRP A 57 20.98 -32.61 -5.43
C TRP A 57 20.58 -33.82 -4.59
N ARG A 58 19.94 -33.54 -3.46
CA ARG A 58 19.41 -34.59 -2.56
C ARG A 58 17.90 -34.48 -2.49
N PRO A 59 17.17 -35.59 -2.71
CA PRO A 59 15.72 -35.59 -2.60
C PRO A 59 15.30 -35.39 -1.15
N THR A 60 14.45 -34.36 -0.90
CA THR A 60 13.85 -34.13 0.44
C THR A 60 12.68 -35.07 0.72
N ASN A 61 12.07 -35.63 -0.34
CA ASN A 61 11.04 -36.67 -0.24
C ASN A 61 11.37 -37.80 -1.21
N PRO A 62 12.10 -38.87 -0.77
CA PRO A 62 12.48 -40.01 -1.62
C PRO A 62 11.27 -40.85 -2.08
N ASN A 63 10.12 -40.72 -1.40
CA ASN A 63 8.90 -41.45 -1.75
C ASN A 63 7.98 -40.68 -2.69
N ALA A 64 8.38 -39.47 -3.12
CA ALA A 64 7.61 -38.70 -4.08
C ALA A 64 7.52 -39.40 -5.44
N SER A 65 6.43 -39.13 -6.17
CA SER A 65 6.22 -39.62 -7.52
C SER A 65 7.38 -39.25 -8.44
N ARG A 66 7.90 -40.24 -9.18
CA ARG A 66 8.95 -40.01 -10.18
C ARG A 66 8.47 -39.23 -11.40
N ALA A 67 7.18 -39.11 -11.60
CA ALA A 67 6.60 -38.36 -12.72
C ALA A 67 6.72 -36.84 -12.61
N ARG A 68 6.95 -36.33 -11.40
CA ARG A 68 7.09 -34.88 -11.15
C ARG A 68 8.26 -34.66 -10.19
N ARG A 69 9.19 -33.80 -10.60
CA ARG A 69 10.31 -33.38 -9.76
C ARG A 69 10.28 -31.86 -9.62
N GLY A 70 10.36 -31.37 -8.38
CA GLY A 70 10.53 -29.96 -8.05
C GLY A 70 11.94 -29.72 -7.54
N TYR A 71 12.52 -28.60 -7.91
CA TYR A 71 13.81 -28.14 -7.42
C TYR A 71 13.63 -26.80 -6.73
N HIS A 72 14.27 -26.62 -5.58
CA HIS A 72 14.32 -25.33 -4.90
C HIS A 72 15.74 -24.80 -4.97
N LEU A 73 15.90 -23.61 -5.52
CA LEU A 73 17.19 -22.93 -5.67
C LEU A 73 16.99 -21.43 -5.34
N ASN A 74 17.55 -20.98 -4.24
CA ASN A 74 17.54 -19.58 -3.87
C ASN A 74 18.72 -18.82 -4.49
N SER A 75 18.71 -17.47 -4.38
CA SER A 75 19.74 -16.63 -4.97
C SER A 75 21.13 -16.76 -4.35
N LEU A 76 21.28 -17.43 -3.19
CA LEU A 76 22.60 -17.71 -2.61
C LEU A 76 23.44 -18.65 -3.49
N TYR A 77 22.78 -19.48 -4.32
CA TYR A 77 23.46 -20.35 -5.27
C TYR A 77 23.75 -19.67 -6.63
N SER A 78 23.28 -18.45 -6.85
CA SER A 78 23.48 -17.79 -8.15
C SER A 78 24.93 -17.38 -8.36
N PRO A 79 25.56 -17.76 -9.49
CA PRO A 79 26.91 -17.28 -9.82
C PRO A 79 26.90 -15.82 -10.28
N PHE A 80 25.73 -15.26 -10.60
CA PHE A 80 25.58 -13.88 -11.11
C PHE A 80 25.28 -12.84 -10.04
N VAL A 81 25.00 -13.28 -8.83
CA VAL A 81 24.60 -12.43 -7.71
C VAL A 81 25.50 -12.73 -6.51
N THR A 82 26.08 -11.69 -5.91
CA THR A 82 26.85 -11.85 -4.68
C THR A 82 25.94 -12.00 -3.46
N TRP A 83 26.44 -12.62 -2.40
CA TRP A 83 25.73 -12.66 -1.12
C TRP A 83 25.48 -11.26 -0.55
N GLY A 84 26.44 -10.35 -0.78
CA GLY A 84 26.29 -8.94 -0.42
C GLY A 84 25.15 -8.24 -1.15
N GLN A 85 24.97 -8.47 -2.44
CA GLN A 85 23.82 -7.94 -3.18
C GLN A 85 22.49 -8.44 -2.63
N MET A 86 22.41 -9.71 -2.23
CA MET A 86 21.22 -10.26 -1.58
C MET A 86 20.99 -9.62 -0.21
N ALA A 87 22.03 -9.48 0.60
CA ALA A 87 21.95 -8.82 1.91
C ALA A 87 21.55 -7.35 1.81
N ARG A 88 22.10 -6.60 0.84
CA ARG A 88 21.68 -5.24 0.53
C ARG A 88 20.19 -5.16 0.24
N LYS A 89 19.67 -6.02 -0.63
CA LYS A 89 18.23 -6.08 -0.94
C LYS A 89 17.37 -6.38 0.28
N PHE A 90 17.85 -7.21 1.18
CA PHE A 90 17.19 -7.46 2.45
C PHE A 90 17.14 -6.22 3.36
N ILE A 91 18.25 -5.49 3.49
CA ILE A 91 18.29 -4.24 4.28
C ILE A 91 17.35 -3.19 3.68
N VAL A 92 17.37 -3.00 2.35
CA VAL A 92 16.44 -2.08 1.67
C VAL A 92 14.98 -2.50 1.94
N ALA A 93 14.66 -3.79 1.85
CA ALA A 93 13.32 -4.28 2.14
C ALA A 93 12.92 -4.12 3.63
N GLN A 94 13.88 -4.19 4.56
CA GLN A 94 13.62 -3.94 5.98
C GLN A 94 13.32 -2.48 6.29
N ASN A 95 13.93 -1.56 5.56
CA ASN A 95 13.79 -0.12 5.73
C ASN A 95 12.69 0.49 4.86
N ASP A 96 12.07 -0.32 4.00
CA ASP A 96 10.98 0.12 3.13
C ASP A 96 9.75 0.54 3.95
N LEU A 97 9.07 1.60 3.48
CA LEU A 97 7.84 2.10 4.07
C LEU A 97 6.77 0.99 4.16
N PHE A 98 6.75 0.11 3.15
CA PHE A 98 5.89 -1.07 3.07
C PHE A 98 6.65 -2.36 3.41
N ARG A 99 7.39 -2.33 4.49
CA ARG A 99 8.32 -3.37 4.94
C ARG A 99 7.80 -4.80 4.76
N GLN A 100 6.54 -5.06 5.11
CA GLN A 100 5.97 -6.41 5.00
C GLN A 100 5.90 -6.88 3.56
N VAL A 101 5.44 -6.00 2.64
CA VAL A 101 5.36 -6.30 1.21
C VAL A 101 6.76 -6.44 0.61
N ALA A 102 7.67 -5.55 0.97
CA ALA A 102 9.05 -5.56 0.50
C ALA A 102 9.78 -6.82 0.94
N LEU A 103 9.66 -7.22 2.23
CA LEU A 103 10.21 -8.47 2.74
C LEU A 103 9.58 -9.71 2.09
N HIS A 104 8.27 -9.67 1.83
CA HIS A 104 7.59 -10.76 1.12
C HIS A 104 8.12 -10.90 -0.32
N ASN A 105 8.26 -9.80 -1.05
CA ASN A 105 8.85 -9.79 -2.39
C ASN A 105 10.31 -10.25 -2.37
N PHE A 106 11.08 -9.88 -1.35
CA PHE A 106 12.43 -10.37 -1.14
C PHE A 106 12.44 -11.89 -0.97
N ARG A 107 11.60 -12.45 -0.09
CA ARG A 107 11.53 -13.89 0.14
C ARG A 107 11.13 -14.65 -1.12
N ASN A 108 10.17 -14.15 -1.88
CA ASN A 108 9.75 -14.80 -3.13
C ASN A 108 10.82 -14.71 -4.22
N GLY A 109 11.41 -13.54 -4.42
CA GLY A 109 12.35 -13.29 -5.51
C GLY A 109 13.77 -13.77 -5.26
N TRP A 110 14.24 -13.70 -4.00
CA TRP A 110 15.63 -14.01 -3.65
C TRP A 110 15.81 -15.32 -2.90
N GLU A 111 14.87 -15.65 -2.02
CA GLU A 111 14.91 -16.93 -1.30
C GLU A 111 14.20 -18.04 -2.07
N ALA A 112 13.53 -17.73 -3.17
CA ALA A 112 12.73 -18.65 -3.98
C ALA A 112 11.71 -19.45 -3.13
N LEU A 113 11.17 -18.82 -2.10
CA LEU A 113 10.14 -19.44 -1.27
C LEU A 113 8.81 -19.50 -2.05
N PRO A 114 7.98 -20.51 -1.83
CA PRO A 114 6.68 -20.60 -2.46
C PRO A 114 5.90 -19.31 -2.22
N PHE A 115 5.24 -18.82 -3.27
CA PHE A 115 4.36 -17.69 -3.12
C PHE A 115 3.26 -18.03 -2.12
N THR A 116 3.28 -17.36 -0.97
CA THR A 116 2.14 -17.35 -0.05
C THR A 116 1.26 -16.16 -0.40
N GLN A 117 -0.02 -16.37 -0.48
CA GLN A 117 -0.96 -15.29 -0.68
C GLN A 117 -0.77 -14.29 0.47
N TYR A 118 -0.36 -13.08 0.11
CA TYR A 118 -0.18 -12.03 1.09
C TYR A 118 -1.52 -11.33 1.26
N GLU A 119 -2.12 -11.48 2.42
CA GLU A 119 -3.32 -10.75 2.81
C GLU A 119 -2.92 -9.66 3.80
N ILE A 120 -3.08 -8.40 3.40
CA ILE A 120 -3.13 -7.30 4.36
C ILE A 120 -4.58 -7.21 4.82
N LYS A 121 -4.84 -7.62 6.05
CA LYS A 121 -6.12 -7.40 6.71
C LYS A 121 -5.97 -6.23 7.66
N VAL A 122 -6.78 -5.22 7.47
CA VAL A 122 -6.89 -4.13 8.44
C VAL A 122 -7.75 -4.64 9.58
N GLY A 123 -7.14 -4.83 10.75
CA GLY A 123 -7.87 -5.28 11.93
C GLY A 123 -8.75 -4.16 12.51
N ASP A 124 -9.91 -4.53 13.03
CA ASP A 124 -10.82 -3.59 13.71
C ASP A 124 -10.12 -2.80 14.83
N ASP A 125 -9.20 -3.43 15.56
CA ASP A 125 -8.45 -2.77 16.64
C ASP A 125 -7.55 -1.65 16.12
N SER A 126 -6.93 -1.84 14.95
CA SER A 126 -6.10 -0.81 14.32
C SER A 126 -6.95 0.39 13.91
N VAL A 127 -8.14 0.15 13.35
CA VAL A 127 -9.07 1.23 12.97
C VAL A 127 -9.61 1.94 14.20
N ARG A 128 -10.00 1.20 15.23
CA ARG A 128 -10.50 1.76 16.51
C ARG A 128 -9.43 2.61 17.21
N GLY A 129 -8.15 2.24 17.08
CA GLY A 129 -7.02 2.99 17.63
C GLY A 129 -6.80 4.37 17.01
N LEU A 130 -7.43 4.66 15.85
CA LEU A 130 -7.37 5.97 15.20
C LEU A 130 -8.38 6.98 15.75
N ARG A 131 -9.27 6.57 16.66
CA ARG A 131 -10.24 7.48 17.27
C ARG A 131 -9.55 8.56 18.06
N GLY A 132 -9.85 9.81 17.68
CA GLY A 132 -9.31 11.02 18.32
C GLY A 132 -10.28 11.60 19.34
N VAL A 133 -10.07 12.87 19.67
CA VAL A 133 -10.87 13.62 20.64
C VAL A 133 -12.01 14.43 20.01
N CYS A 134 -12.01 14.62 18.69
CA CYS A 134 -13.07 15.32 17.99
C CYS A 134 -14.26 14.38 17.78
N ARG A 135 -15.47 14.93 17.82
CA ARG A 135 -16.70 14.20 17.48
C ARG A 135 -17.08 14.43 16.03
N ARG A 136 -18.00 13.62 15.55
CA ARG A 136 -18.60 13.78 14.24
C ARG A 136 -19.18 15.18 14.07
N GLY A 137 -18.81 15.84 12.98
CA GLY A 137 -19.22 17.23 12.69
C GLY A 137 -18.37 18.29 13.38
N GLU A 138 -17.41 17.94 14.22
CA GLU A 138 -16.48 18.88 14.84
C GLU A 138 -15.23 19.05 13.98
N LEU A 139 -14.87 20.31 13.70
CA LEU A 139 -13.65 20.63 12.99
C LEU A 139 -12.44 20.68 13.92
N PRO A 140 -11.27 20.19 13.50
CA PRO A 140 -10.05 20.33 14.27
C PRO A 140 -9.63 21.81 14.35
N ARG A 141 -8.85 22.18 15.38
CA ARG A 141 -8.43 23.57 15.60
C ARG A 141 -7.57 24.15 14.48
N HIS A 142 -6.77 23.32 13.82
CA HIS A 142 -5.82 23.72 12.80
C HIS A 142 -5.90 22.80 11.60
N TYR A 143 -6.42 23.29 10.51
CA TYR A 143 -6.43 22.62 9.20
C TYR A 143 -6.30 23.69 8.10
N TYR A 144 -5.98 23.27 6.90
CA TYR A 144 -5.84 24.13 5.73
C TYR A 144 -6.98 23.99 4.74
N TYR A 145 -7.49 22.76 4.59
CA TYR A 145 -8.54 22.44 3.64
C TYR A 145 -9.58 21.54 4.29
N LEU A 146 -10.83 21.78 3.92
CA LEU A 146 -11.96 20.91 4.23
C LEU A 146 -12.47 20.33 2.90
N VAL A 147 -12.26 19.03 2.70
CA VAL A 147 -12.49 18.34 1.43
C VAL A 147 -13.59 17.30 1.60
N VAL A 148 -14.46 17.16 0.59
CA VAL A 148 -15.47 16.10 0.58
C VAL A 148 -15.20 15.16 -0.59
N SER A 149 -15.09 13.86 -0.31
CA SER A 149 -14.92 12.84 -1.35
C SER A 149 -16.19 12.04 -1.53
N TYR A 150 -16.53 11.73 -2.78
CA TYR A 150 -17.71 10.97 -3.18
C TYR A 150 -17.31 9.74 -3.99
N ASP A 151 -17.93 8.60 -3.67
CA ASP A 151 -17.81 7.33 -4.38
C ASP A 151 -19.19 6.92 -4.91
N PRO A 152 -19.54 7.26 -6.17
CA PRO A 152 -20.82 6.93 -6.78
C PRO A 152 -20.91 5.44 -7.10
N GLY A 153 -21.80 4.73 -6.41
CA GLY A 153 -22.15 3.35 -6.71
C GLY A 153 -23.47 3.24 -7.49
N GLN A 154 -23.92 2.02 -7.71
CA GLN A 154 -25.12 1.75 -8.51
C GLN A 154 -26.41 2.22 -7.85
N ASN A 155 -26.55 2.03 -6.53
CA ASN A 155 -27.78 2.32 -5.77
C ASN A 155 -27.59 3.41 -4.73
N GLN A 156 -26.36 3.82 -4.48
CA GLN A 156 -26.01 4.78 -3.44
C GLN A 156 -24.65 5.42 -3.73
N THR A 157 -24.43 6.59 -3.21
CA THR A 157 -23.16 7.30 -3.24
C THR A 157 -22.65 7.47 -1.81
N HIS A 158 -21.51 6.89 -1.52
CA HIS A 158 -20.83 7.13 -0.25
C HIS A 158 -20.07 8.45 -0.29
N TRP A 159 -20.02 9.14 0.84
CA TRP A 159 -19.25 10.36 0.95
C TRP A 159 -18.55 10.47 2.29
N VAL A 160 -17.43 11.18 2.30
CA VAL A 160 -16.66 11.48 3.51
C VAL A 160 -16.12 12.90 3.44
N ALA A 161 -16.29 13.65 4.52
CA ALA A 161 -15.68 14.97 4.70
C ALA A 161 -14.43 14.83 5.57
N GLN A 162 -13.34 15.48 5.14
CA GLN A 162 -12.03 15.40 5.76
C GLN A 162 -11.41 16.77 5.89
N ALA A 163 -10.92 17.10 7.08
CA ALA A 163 -10.07 18.26 7.30
C ALA A 163 -8.60 17.82 7.11
N ILE A 164 -7.84 18.57 6.31
CA ILE A 164 -6.45 18.31 5.98
C ILE A 164 -5.57 19.39 6.57
N GLY A 165 -4.65 19.01 7.43
CA GLY A 165 -3.73 19.91 8.13
C GLY A 165 -2.30 19.83 7.61
N ARG A 166 -1.38 20.27 8.47
CA ARG A 166 0.04 20.34 8.16
C ARG A 166 0.62 18.96 7.83
N GLY A 167 1.39 18.92 6.73
CA GLY A 167 2.06 17.68 6.30
C GLY A 167 1.13 16.56 5.82
N GLY A 168 -0.18 16.86 5.57
CA GLY A 168 -1.16 15.87 5.15
C GLY A 168 -1.86 15.14 6.30
N GLU A 169 -1.66 15.57 7.56
CA GLU A 169 -2.44 15.09 8.69
C GLU A 169 -3.94 15.26 8.40
N THR A 170 -4.74 14.24 8.65
CA THR A 170 -6.13 14.18 8.19
C THR A 170 -7.07 13.80 9.33
N TRP A 171 -8.17 14.53 9.46
CA TRP A 171 -9.28 14.23 10.37
C TRP A 171 -10.52 13.94 9.56
N VAL A 172 -11.15 12.79 9.78
CA VAL A 172 -12.50 12.53 9.29
C VAL A 172 -13.45 13.38 10.11
N VAL A 173 -14.20 14.25 9.44
CA VAL A 173 -15.14 15.18 10.07
C VAL A 173 -16.56 14.63 10.04
N ASP A 174 -16.98 14.14 8.88
CA ASP A 174 -18.34 13.62 8.71
C ASP A 174 -18.38 12.62 7.54
N TRP A 175 -19.41 11.79 7.49
CA TRP A 175 -19.58 10.78 6.45
C TRP A 175 -21.04 10.39 6.30
N GLY A 176 -21.38 9.75 5.21
CA GLY A 176 -22.71 9.24 5.01
C GLY A 176 -22.92 8.64 3.64
N THR A 177 -24.20 8.43 3.34
CA THR A 177 -24.65 7.82 2.10
C THR A 177 -25.80 8.61 1.53
N LEU A 178 -25.72 8.96 0.25
CA LEU A 178 -26.82 9.48 -0.53
C LEU A 178 -27.52 8.30 -1.20
N LEU A 179 -28.84 8.28 -1.17
CA LEU A 179 -29.63 7.26 -1.86
C LEU A 179 -29.75 7.58 -3.35
N GLY A 180 -29.73 6.54 -4.18
CA GLY A 180 -29.83 6.65 -5.64
C GLY A 180 -28.49 6.61 -6.36
N ILE A 181 -28.58 6.46 -7.68
CA ILE A 181 -27.42 6.33 -8.55
C ILE A 181 -26.91 7.72 -8.87
N SER A 182 -25.66 7.96 -8.47
CA SER A 182 -24.87 8.99 -9.12
C SER A 182 -25.42 10.42 -9.04
N THR A 183 -24.68 11.24 -9.71
CA THR A 183 -24.79 12.67 -9.90
C THR A 183 -26.15 13.21 -10.32
N THR A 184 -26.96 12.45 -11.06
CA THR A 184 -28.23 12.93 -11.62
C THR A 184 -29.49 12.37 -10.98
N ASP A 185 -29.40 11.19 -10.40
CA ASP A 185 -30.56 10.44 -9.88
C ASP A 185 -30.61 10.43 -8.34
N ALA A 186 -29.54 10.83 -7.68
CA ALA A 186 -29.53 11.02 -6.24
C ALA A 186 -30.34 12.29 -5.88
N THR A 187 -31.15 12.19 -4.84
CA THR A 187 -31.90 13.34 -4.34
C THR A 187 -31.50 13.62 -2.88
N PRO A 188 -30.73 14.69 -2.63
CA PRO A 188 -30.17 15.66 -3.57
C PRO A 188 -29.04 15.09 -4.42
N GLY A 189 -28.77 15.65 -5.60
CA GLY A 189 -27.59 15.35 -6.39
C GLY A 189 -26.29 15.70 -5.65
N ILE A 190 -25.16 15.12 -6.06
CA ILE A 190 -23.85 15.31 -5.38
C ILE A 190 -23.52 16.80 -5.23
N GLY A 191 -23.68 17.58 -6.28
CA GLY A 191 -23.37 19.02 -6.23
C GLY A 191 -24.28 19.80 -5.29
N ALA A 192 -25.60 19.50 -5.30
CA ALA A 192 -26.53 20.13 -4.37
C ALA A 192 -26.26 19.70 -2.91
N HIS A 193 -25.90 18.43 -2.70
CA HIS A 193 -25.47 17.97 -1.39
C HIS A 193 -24.19 18.68 -0.94
N PHE A 194 -23.18 18.78 -1.81
CA PHE A 194 -21.92 19.49 -1.51
C PHE A 194 -22.19 20.94 -1.08
N GLU A 195 -23.07 21.65 -1.76
CA GLU A 195 -23.42 23.03 -1.42
C GLU A 195 -24.23 23.16 -0.12
N SER A 196 -24.89 22.10 0.31
CA SER A 196 -25.65 22.08 1.56
C SER A 196 -24.79 21.80 2.80
N LEU A 197 -23.57 21.32 2.63
CA LEU A 197 -22.69 20.95 3.73
C LEU A 197 -22.11 22.17 4.43
N GLU A 198 -22.18 22.13 5.77
CA GLU A 198 -21.64 23.16 6.64
C GLU A 198 -21.37 22.59 8.02
N TRP A 199 -20.21 22.89 8.60
CA TRP A 199 -19.85 22.51 9.96
C TRP A 199 -19.39 23.75 10.76
N GLY A 200 -20.17 24.14 11.75
CA GLY A 200 -19.85 25.31 12.57
C GLY A 200 -19.74 26.63 11.78
N GLY A 201 -20.51 26.79 10.72
CA GLY A 201 -20.44 27.97 9.82
C GLY A 201 -19.36 27.87 8.74
N VAL A 202 -18.63 26.75 8.66
CA VAL A 202 -17.58 26.53 7.65
C VAL A 202 -18.08 25.55 6.59
N ARG A 203 -17.95 25.93 5.33
CA ARG A 203 -18.27 25.10 4.17
C ARG A 203 -17.02 24.39 3.63
N PRO A 204 -17.18 23.25 2.95
CA PRO A 204 -16.04 22.60 2.30
C PRO A 204 -15.42 23.50 1.22
N ASP A 205 -14.10 23.43 1.12
CA ASP A 205 -13.34 24.18 0.10
C ASP A 205 -13.58 23.60 -1.29
N PHE A 206 -13.56 22.26 -1.39
CA PHE A 206 -13.81 21.55 -2.65
C PHE A 206 -14.25 20.10 -2.44
N GLY A 207 -14.77 19.49 -3.51
CA GLY A 207 -15.15 18.08 -3.53
C GLY A 207 -14.43 17.29 -4.62
N LEU A 208 -14.21 16.01 -4.36
CA LEU A 208 -13.64 15.03 -5.27
C LEU A 208 -14.66 13.94 -5.54
N ILE A 209 -14.86 13.56 -6.81
CA ILE A 209 -15.83 12.53 -7.19
C ILE A 209 -15.10 11.43 -7.96
N ASP A 210 -15.17 10.16 -7.49
CA ASP A 210 -14.65 9.06 -8.28
C ASP A 210 -15.45 8.85 -9.57
N SER A 211 -14.75 8.77 -10.69
CA SER A 211 -15.32 8.63 -12.03
C SER A 211 -15.09 7.26 -12.65
N GLY A 212 -14.79 6.24 -11.82
CA GLY A 212 -14.48 4.88 -12.27
C GLY A 212 -15.57 4.30 -13.17
N ASP A 213 -16.78 4.17 -12.65
CA ASP A 213 -17.90 3.48 -13.34
C ASP A 213 -18.86 4.46 -14.05
N TRP A 214 -18.96 5.71 -13.62
CA TRP A 214 -19.96 6.69 -14.08
C TRP A 214 -19.33 7.93 -14.71
N ALA A 215 -18.24 7.77 -15.43
CA ALA A 215 -17.37 8.85 -15.88
C ALA A 215 -18.13 10.03 -16.51
N GLN A 216 -19.01 9.79 -17.49
CA GLN A 216 -19.71 10.87 -18.19
C GLN A 216 -20.59 11.69 -17.22
N LYS A 217 -21.38 11.01 -16.39
CA LYS A 217 -22.26 11.68 -15.41
C LYS A 217 -21.48 12.48 -14.37
N VAL A 218 -20.35 11.93 -13.92
CA VAL A 218 -19.43 12.63 -13.01
C VAL A 218 -18.84 13.87 -13.67
N TYR A 219 -18.42 13.77 -14.94
CA TYR A 219 -17.89 14.92 -15.67
C TYR A 219 -18.95 16.01 -15.87
N ASP A 220 -20.20 15.63 -16.23
CA ASP A 220 -21.32 16.55 -16.36
C ASP A 220 -21.57 17.29 -15.03
N GLU A 221 -21.55 16.59 -13.90
CA GLU A 221 -21.76 17.18 -12.58
C GLU A 221 -20.58 18.08 -12.16
N CYS A 222 -19.34 17.63 -12.34
CA CYS A 222 -18.16 18.44 -12.05
C CYS A 222 -18.10 19.69 -12.93
N TYR A 223 -18.51 19.58 -14.18
CA TYR A 223 -18.57 20.73 -15.09
C TYR A 223 -19.65 21.77 -14.68
N LYS A 224 -20.82 21.28 -14.21
CA LYS A 224 -21.87 22.14 -13.66
C LYS A 224 -21.42 22.87 -12.40
N TYR A 225 -20.63 22.26 -11.57
CA TYR A 225 -20.04 22.82 -10.34
C TYR A 225 -18.56 23.14 -10.52
N TYR A 226 -18.19 23.67 -11.68
CA TYR A 226 -16.80 23.97 -12.03
C TYR A 226 -16.09 24.82 -10.97
N GLY A 227 -14.86 24.45 -10.64
CA GLY A 227 -14.07 25.10 -9.60
C GLY A 227 -14.43 24.70 -8.16
N LYS A 228 -15.46 23.86 -7.97
CA LYS A 228 -15.87 23.31 -6.66
C LYS A 228 -15.75 21.80 -6.60
N LEU A 229 -16.10 21.10 -7.69
CA LEU A 229 -16.04 19.64 -7.78
C LEU A 229 -15.06 19.21 -8.87
N TRP A 230 -14.22 18.26 -8.55
CA TRP A 230 -13.23 17.69 -9.48
C TRP A 230 -13.40 16.18 -9.61
N PRO A 231 -13.35 15.66 -10.85
CA PRO A 231 -13.37 14.23 -11.07
C PRO A 231 -12.02 13.61 -10.73
N THR A 232 -12.05 12.45 -10.08
CA THR A 232 -10.88 11.63 -9.81
C THR A 232 -11.04 10.24 -10.43
N LYS A 233 -9.94 9.53 -10.65
CA LYS A 233 -9.99 8.15 -11.12
C LYS A 233 -8.78 7.37 -10.66
N GLY A 234 -9.01 6.18 -10.11
CA GLY A 234 -7.98 5.20 -9.85
C GLY A 234 -7.39 4.65 -11.15
N SER A 235 -6.09 4.55 -11.23
CA SER A 235 -5.36 4.03 -12.40
C SER A 235 -4.40 2.93 -11.99
N GLY A 236 -4.31 1.88 -12.80
CA GLY A 236 -3.28 0.85 -12.71
C GLY A 236 -1.95 1.23 -13.38
N ALA A 237 -1.88 2.41 -14.02
CA ALA A 237 -0.69 2.86 -14.72
C ALA A 237 0.42 3.30 -13.74
N ASN A 238 1.67 3.15 -14.17
CA ASN A 238 2.83 3.48 -13.35
C ASN A 238 3.33 4.91 -13.69
N PHE A 239 2.78 5.92 -13.03
CA PHE A 239 3.14 7.34 -13.22
C PHE A 239 3.37 8.07 -11.89
N GLY A 240 4.20 7.56 -11.03
CA GLY A 240 4.39 8.15 -9.70
C GLY A 240 3.16 7.98 -8.80
N SER A 241 2.75 9.02 -8.06
CA SER A 241 1.60 8.95 -7.16
C SER A 241 0.30 9.46 -7.77
N TRP A 242 0.37 10.51 -8.61
CA TRP A 242 -0.79 11.12 -9.26
C TRP A 242 -0.41 11.81 -10.57
N ASN A 243 -1.41 12.08 -11.42
CA ASN A 243 -1.27 12.79 -12.69
C ASN A 243 -2.57 13.58 -12.97
N VAL A 244 -2.50 14.55 -13.83
CA VAL A 244 -3.66 15.35 -14.29
C VAL A 244 -3.80 15.20 -15.78
N SER A 245 -5.02 15.00 -16.27
CA SER A 245 -5.37 14.98 -17.68
C SER A 245 -6.63 15.80 -17.94
N GLU A 246 -6.75 16.39 -19.12
CA GLU A 246 -7.96 17.10 -19.52
C GLU A 246 -9.06 16.12 -19.92
N VAL A 247 -10.30 16.41 -19.51
CA VAL A 247 -11.49 15.66 -19.94
C VAL A 247 -11.91 16.12 -21.32
N LYS A 248 -11.64 15.32 -22.35
CA LYS A 248 -11.90 15.69 -23.76
C LYS A 248 -13.32 16.12 -24.07
N SER A 249 -14.33 15.55 -23.39
CA SER A 249 -15.77 15.90 -23.55
C SER A 249 -16.17 17.20 -22.86
N HIS A 250 -15.33 17.72 -21.96
CA HIS A 250 -15.60 18.90 -21.14
C HIS A 250 -14.36 19.81 -21.11
N PRO A 251 -14.15 20.65 -22.13
CA PRO A 251 -12.95 21.47 -22.23
C PRO A 251 -12.71 22.32 -20.98
N GLY A 252 -11.48 22.28 -20.47
CA GLY A 252 -11.08 22.97 -19.25
C GLY A 252 -11.35 22.20 -17.95
N LEU A 253 -12.06 21.07 -17.99
CA LEU A 253 -12.23 20.19 -16.83
C LEU A 253 -11.02 19.27 -16.71
N GLU A 254 -10.37 19.31 -15.57
CA GLU A 254 -9.24 18.46 -15.23
C GLU A 254 -9.71 17.18 -14.52
N LEU A 255 -9.16 16.03 -14.94
CA LEU A 255 -9.31 14.71 -14.30
C LEU A 255 -8.06 14.40 -13.51
N TYR A 256 -8.20 14.18 -12.20
CA TYR A 256 -7.10 13.80 -11.32
C TYR A 256 -6.97 12.28 -11.24
N LEU A 257 -5.90 11.76 -11.82
CA LEU A 257 -5.56 10.34 -11.81
C LEU A 257 -4.65 10.02 -10.63
N TYR A 258 -4.95 8.97 -9.88
CA TYR A 258 -4.09 8.47 -8.82
C TYR A 258 -3.78 6.99 -9.00
N VAL A 259 -2.64 6.54 -8.48
CA VAL A 259 -2.27 5.12 -8.51
C VAL A 259 -3.01 4.42 -7.37
N ASP A 260 -4.12 3.75 -7.68
CA ASP A 260 -5.02 3.12 -6.71
C ASP A 260 -4.27 2.22 -5.72
N ARG A 261 -3.39 1.37 -6.21
CA ARG A 261 -2.59 0.49 -5.36
C ARG A 261 -1.72 1.25 -4.35
N THR A 262 -1.05 2.32 -4.80
CA THR A 262 -0.17 3.14 -3.95
C THR A 262 -0.99 3.86 -2.88
N ALA A 263 -2.10 4.50 -3.27
CA ALA A 263 -2.97 5.21 -2.35
C ALA A 263 -3.56 4.28 -1.27
N LYS A 264 -4.05 3.11 -1.66
CA LYS A 264 -4.57 2.10 -0.73
C LYS A 264 -3.50 1.51 0.18
N MET A 265 -2.30 1.26 -0.34
CA MET A 265 -1.17 0.79 0.47
C MET A 265 -0.77 1.84 1.51
N GLU A 266 -0.68 3.11 1.12
CA GLU A 266 -0.38 4.21 2.03
C GLU A 266 -1.44 4.32 3.14
N LEU A 267 -2.71 4.31 2.77
CA LEU A 267 -3.81 4.41 3.73
C LEU A 267 -3.85 3.18 4.66
N TYR A 268 -4.01 1.99 4.10
CA TYR A 268 -4.32 0.79 4.91
C TYR A 268 -3.10 0.21 5.59
N ALA A 269 -2.02 -0.05 4.87
CA ALA A 269 -0.80 -0.63 5.45
C ALA A 269 0.07 0.41 6.16
N GLY A 270 0.08 1.64 5.68
CA GLY A 270 0.86 2.74 6.25
C GLY A 270 0.14 3.39 7.44
N ARG A 271 -0.88 4.19 7.16
CA ARG A 271 -1.52 5.07 8.15
C ARG A 271 -2.37 4.31 9.16
N ILE A 272 -3.17 3.33 8.74
CA ILE A 272 -4.08 2.60 9.64
C ILE A 272 -3.33 1.53 10.46
N GLN A 273 -2.61 0.61 9.81
CA GLN A 273 -1.96 -0.49 10.53
C GLN A 273 -0.74 -0.07 11.33
N LYS A 274 0.09 0.83 10.77
CA LYS A 274 1.37 1.22 11.38
C LYS A 274 1.33 2.55 12.09
N GLY A 275 0.26 3.33 11.93
CA GLY A 275 0.21 4.72 12.43
C GLY A 275 1.26 5.62 11.77
N ALA A 276 1.65 5.32 10.52
CA ALA A 276 2.65 6.11 9.81
C ALA A 276 2.17 7.53 9.54
N ALA A 277 3.10 8.48 9.55
CA ALA A 277 2.81 9.84 9.12
C ALA A 277 2.52 9.92 7.61
N PRO A 278 1.61 10.81 7.18
CA PRO A 278 0.83 11.73 8.00
C PRO A 278 -0.29 11.01 8.80
N ALA A 279 -0.56 11.46 10.01
CA ALA A 279 -1.54 10.82 10.88
C ALA A 279 -2.97 10.90 10.31
N LEU A 280 -3.76 9.87 10.59
CA LEU A 280 -5.20 9.82 10.31
C LEU A 280 -5.95 9.75 11.64
N HIS A 281 -6.96 10.60 11.80
CA HIS A 281 -7.80 10.67 12.99
C HIS A 281 -9.25 10.41 12.63
N LEU A 282 -9.90 9.52 13.38
CA LEU A 282 -11.33 9.29 13.28
C LEU A 282 -12.04 10.00 14.45
N PRO A 283 -13.32 10.38 14.29
CA PRO A 283 -14.13 10.88 15.39
C PRO A 283 -14.21 9.88 16.55
N GLU A 284 -14.29 10.40 17.78
CA GLU A 284 -14.48 9.58 18.98
C GLU A 284 -15.72 8.69 18.87
N ASP A 285 -16.79 9.23 18.32
CA ASP A 285 -18.10 8.61 18.11
C ASP A 285 -18.26 8.00 16.71
N ALA A 286 -17.15 7.67 16.02
CA ALA A 286 -17.19 6.95 14.75
C ALA A 286 -18.05 5.68 14.87
N ASP A 287 -19.03 5.58 13.98
CA ASP A 287 -20.00 4.48 13.99
C ASP A 287 -19.45 3.20 13.33
N GLN A 288 -20.23 2.13 13.43
CA GLN A 288 -19.82 0.83 12.90
C GLN A 288 -19.72 0.83 11.38
N ASP A 289 -20.48 1.66 10.67
CA ASP A 289 -20.48 1.71 9.21
C ASP A 289 -19.16 2.31 8.69
N LEU A 290 -18.69 3.41 9.28
CA LEU A 290 -17.37 3.98 8.95
C LEU A 290 -16.25 3.00 9.29
N LEU A 291 -16.29 2.40 10.49
CA LEU A 291 -15.24 1.46 10.92
C LEU A 291 -15.21 0.22 10.03
N ALA A 292 -16.36 -0.36 9.69
CA ALA A 292 -16.46 -1.52 8.80
C ALA A 292 -15.96 -1.19 7.37
N GLY A 293 -16.28 -0.02 6.86
CA GLY A 293 -15.76 0.46 5.56
C GLY A 293 -14.24 0.54 5.52
N LEU A 294 -13.61 0.93 6.63
CA LEU A 294 -12.15 1.01 6.74
C LEU A 294 -11.49 -0.35 7.04
N SER A 295 -12.14 -1.24 7.81
CA SER A 295 -11.61 -2.57 8.15
C SER A 295 -11.93 -3.65 7.12
N GLY A 296 -12.94 -3.44 6.27
CA GLY A 296 -13.39 -4.40 5.27
C GLY A 296 -12.43 -4.61 4.10
N GLN A 297 -11.46 -3.73 3.90
CA GLN A 297 -10.53 -3.81 2.78
C GLN A 297 -9.44 -4.86 3.01
N GLN A 298 -9.22 -5.72 2.02
CA GLN A 298 -8.20 -6.76 2.03
C GLN A 298 -7.37 -6.70 0.76
N LEU A 299 -6.05 -6.84 0.90
CA LEU A 299 -5.17 -6.99 -0.25
C LEU A 299 -5.07 -8.47 -0.63
N GLU A 300 -5.69 -8.86 -1.72
CA GLU A 300 -5.71 -10.22 -2.20
C GLU A 300 -5.00 -10.36 -3.55
N LYS A 301 -4.34 -11.49 -3.76
CA LYS A 301 -3.81 -11.83 -5.09
C LYS A 301 -4.81 -12.72 -5.84
N PRO A 302 -5.10 -12.39 -7.11
CA PRO A 302 -5.96 -13.22 -7.94
C PRO A 302 -5.43 -14.67 -8.08
N ARG A 303 -6.31 -15.67 -8.00
CA ARG A 303 -5.95 -17.11 -8.09
C ARG A 303 -5.25 -17.52 -9.38
N GLY A 304 -5.37 -16.74 -10.46
CA GLY A 304 -4.76 -17.00 -11.77
C GLY A 304 -3.41 -16.31 -12.03
N GLY A 305 -2.78 -15.73 -11.02
CA GLY A 305 -1.61 -14.88 -11.17
C GLY A 305 -1.98 -13.43 -11.46
N GLY A 306 -1.02 -12.50 -11.39
CA GLY A 306 -1.25 -11.07 -11.54
C GLY A 306 -0.85 -10.28 -10.28
N LEU A 307 -1.01 -8.95 -10.29
CA LEU A 307 -0.74 -8.10 -9.15
C LEU A 307 -1.82 -8.26 -8.08
N ALA A 308 -1.41 -8.18 -6.80
CA ALA A 308 -2.35 -8.14 -5.69
C ALA A 308 -3.29 -6.93 -5.82
N GLN A 309 -4.58 -7.15 -5.54
CA GLN A 309 -5.64 -6.16 -5.64
C GLN A 309 -6.34 -6.00 -4.30
N TRP A 310 -6.75 -4.78 -3.98
CA TRP A 310 -7.59 -4.50 -2.83
C TRP A 310 -9.04 -4.91 -3.13
N ARG A 311 -9.66 -5.63 -2.20
CA ARG A 311 -11.08 -6.01 -2.20
C ARG A 311 -11.73 -5.70 -0.86
#